data_b764c859c63781bf510b17c647cc770c
#
_entry.id   b764c859c63781bf510b17c647cc770c
#
_cell.length_a   1.000
_cell.length_b   1.000
_cell.length_c   1.000
_cell.angle_alpha   90.00
_cell.angle_beta   90.00
_cell.angle_gamma   90.00
#
_symmetry.space_group_name_H-M   'P 1'
#
loop_
_entity.id
_entity.type
_entity.pdbx_description
1 polymer ?
#
loop_
_entity_poly.entity_id
_entity_poly.type
_entity_poly.pdbx_seq_one_letter_code
_entity_poly.pdbx_strand_id
1 'polypeptide(L)'
;MSRTSNAFDFRKPVAYDAEAKRLFHSRAKSQLRRIATALGLEPGSYDLRSNQAGIAVSGEIILHGDRLYVQVSQSAMGYHSGVLFRTCKGRKDYIGGPNNFASLDLLNRPGELAHWIREVCHV
;
A
#
# COMPACT_ATOMS: atom_id res chain seq x y z
N MET A 1 7.90 -24.52 12.96
CA MET A 1 7.83 -23.48 13.34
C MET A 1 7.30 -22.52 12.58
N SER A 2 6.57 -21.85 12.95
CA SER A 2 5.84 -20.95 12.17
C SER A 2 6.37 -19.54 12.16
N ARG A 3 6.82 -19.13 11.00
CA ARG A 3 7.21 -17.78 10.87
C ARG A 3 6.07 -16.90 10.59
N THR A 4 4.96 -17.44 10.13
CA THR A 4 3.80 -16.63 9.80
C THR A 4 3.17 -15.98 11.02
N SER A 5 3.40 -16.53 12.21
CA SER A 5 2.86 -15.94 13.42
C SER A 5 3.42 -14.54 13.70
N ASN A 6 4.53 -14.16 13.05
CA ASN A 6 5.11 -12.84 13.22
C ASN A 6 4.72 -11.86 12.13
N ALA A 7 3.93 -12.31 11.15
CA ALA A 7 3.48 -11.42 10.12
C ALA A 7 2.45 -10.43 10.68
N PHE A 8 2.57 -9.17 10.27
CA PHE A 8 1.62 -8.16 10.69
C PHE A 8 0.28 -8.40 10.03
N ASP A 9 -0.80 -8.27 10.78
CA ASP A 9 -2.14 -8.48 10.24
C ASP A 9 -2.69 -7.16 9.71
N PHE A 10 -2.50 -6.91 8.41
CA PHE A 10 -2.96 -5.70 7.76
C PHE A 10 -4.48 -5.63 7.62
N ARG A 11 -5.17 -6.72 7.87
CA ARG A 11 -6.63 -6.75 7.76
C ARG A 11 -7.32 -6.45 9.08
N LYS A 12 -6.58 -6.42 10.18
CA LYS A 12 -7.15 -6.11 11.49
C LYS A 12 -7.64 -4.66 11.49
N PRO A 13 -8.91 -4.41 11.82
CA PRO A 13 -9.44 -3.04 11.80
C PRO A 13 -8.69 -2.11 12.73
N VAL A 14 -8.39 -0.91 12.24
CA VAL A 14 -7.66 0.10 13.01
C VAL A 14 -8.49 1.36 13.25
N ALA A 15 -9.70 1.43 12.72
CA ALA A 15 -10.58 2.56 12.98
C ALA A 15 -10.86 2.64 14.47
N TYR A 16 -10.90 3.86 15.00
CA TYR A 16 -11.14 4.16 16.42
C TYR A 16 -10.02 3.69 17.36
N ASP A 17 -8.88 3.28 16.81
CA ASP A 17 -7.73 2.85 17.61
C ASP A 17 -6.49 3.58 17.10
N ALA A 18 -6.14 4.69 17.75
CA ALA A 18 -5.05 5.54 17.29
C ALA A 18 -3.70 4.80 17.27
N GLU A 19 -3.47 3.95 18.26
CA GLU A 19 -2.22 3.22 18.34
C GLU A 19 -2.12 2.18 17.24
N ALA A 20 -3.20 1.42 17.02
CA ALA A 20 -3.25 0.43 15.96
C ALA A 20 -3.10 1.09 14.59
N LYS A 21 -3.73 2.25 14.41
CA LYS A 21 -3.64 2.97 13.14
C LYS A 21 -2.20 3.45 12.89
N ARG A 22 -1.55 3.98 13.91
CA ARG A 22 -0.17 4.43 13.76
C ARG A 22 0.74 3.28 13.35
N LEU A 23 0.55 2.12 13.96
CA LEU A 23 1.34 0.94 13.63
C LEU A 23 1.04 0.45 12.22
N PHE A 24 -0.22 0.46 11.83
CA PHE A 24 -0.64 0.09 10.47
C PHE A 24 0.07 0.95 9.43
N HIS A 25 0.08 2.27 9.65
CA HIS A 25 0.75 3.19 8.73
C HIS A 25 2.25 2.94 8.66
N SER A 26 2.89 2.74 9.79
CA SER A 26 4.32 2.48 9.84
C SER A 26 4.69 1.20 9.09
N ARG A 27 3.93 0.14 9.34
CA ARG A 27 4.19 -1.15 8.70
C ARG A 27 3.90 -1.11 7.20
N ALA A 28 2.82 -0.44 6.80
CA ALA A 28 2.49 -0.31 5.39
C ALA A 28 3.55 0.47 4.64
N LYS A 29 4.05 1.56 5.23
CA LYS A 29 5.13 2.32 4.59
C LYS A 29 6.37 1.46 4.38
N SER A 30 6.71 0.66 5.37
CA SER A 30 7.86 -0.23 5.28
C SER A 30 7.70 -1.22 4.13
N GLN A 31 6.51 -1.79 3.99
CA GLN A 31 6.26 -2.76 2.93
C GLN A 31 6.21 -2.08 1.55
N LEU A 32 5.69 -0.86 1.46
CA LEU A 32 5.70 -0.12 0.21
C LEU A 32 7.12 0.21 -0.25
N ARG A 33 8.04 0.50 0.70
CA ARG A 33 9.44 0.69 0.35
C ARG A 33 10.05 -0.58 -0.22
N ARG A 34 9.69 -1.74 0.33
CA ARG A 34 10.18 -3.01 -0.18
C ARG A 34 9.64 -3.30 -1.57
N ILE A 35 8.39 -2.93 -1.83
CA ILE A 35 7.80 -3.06 -3.16
C ILE A 35 8.55 -2.17 -4.14
N ALA A 36 8.82 -0.92 -3.75
CA ALA A 36 9.57 0.00 -4.59
C ALA A 36 10.96 -0.55 -4.94
N THR A 37 11.66 -1.10 -3.95
CA THR A 37 12.97 -1.71 -4.16
C THR A 37 12.86 -2.89 -5.13
N ALA A 38 11.86 -3.74 -4.94
CA ALA A 38 11.66 -4.90 -5.80
C ALA A 38 11.34 -4.49 -7.25
N LEU A 39 10.72 -3.33 -7.43
CA LEU A 39 10.42 -2.78 -8.75
C LEU A 39 11.59 -2.01 -9.34
N GLY A 40 12.69 -1.87 -8.60
CA GLY A 40 13.85 -1.14 -9.08
C GLY A 40 13.70 0.37 -9.03
N LEU A 41 12.78 0.88 -8.22
CA LEU A 41 12.58 2.32 -8.10
C LEU A 41 13.65 2.90 -7.17
N GLU A 42 14.35 3.92 -7.67
CA GLU A 42 15.40 4.56 -6.88
C GLU A 42 14.79 5.40 -5.76
N PRO A 43 15.45 5.47 -4.60
CA PRO A 43 15.03 6.40 -3.56
C PRO A 43 14.97 7.80 -4.12
N GLY A 44 13.90 8.53 -3.82
CA GLY A 44 13.71 9.87 -4.38
C GLY A 44 12.93 9.89 -5.69
N SER A 45 12.76 8.74 -6.35
CA SER A 45 11.95 8.68 -7.56
C SER A 45 10.47 8.50 -7.27
N TYR A 46 10.10 8.45 -5.99
CA TYR A 46 8.72 8.33 -5.58
C TYR A 46 8.51 9.01 -4.24
N ASP A 47 7.27 9.39 -3.97
CA ASP A 47 6.87 9.92 -2.67
C ASP A 47 6.16 8.85 -1.88
N LEU A 48 6.39 8.82 -0.57
CA LEU A 48 5.62 8.01 0.35
C LEU A 48 4.88 8.96 1.27
N ARG A 49 3.55 8.89 1.23
CA ARG A 49 2.72 9.76 2.06
C ARG A 49 1.88 8.93 3.01
N SER A 50 1.67 9.44 4.21
CA SER A 50 0.86 8.80 5.22
C SER A 50 -0.16 9.81 5.70
N ASN A 51 -1.42 9.59 5.34
CA ASN A 51 -2.50 10.48 5.72
C ASN A 51 -3.39 9.75 6.72
N GLN A 52 -3.32 10.13 7.99
CA GLN A 52 -4.01 9.40 9.04
C GLN A 52 -5.46 9.80 9.24
N ALA A 53 -5.92 10.85 8.58
CA ALA A 53 -7.33 11.23 8.58
C ALA A 53 -7.97 11.26 9.97
N GLY A 54 -9.31 11.15 10.04
CA GLY A 54 -10.04 11.15 11.30
C GLY A 54 -9.98 9.82 12.03
N ILE A 55 -10.40 9.83 13.30
CA ILE A 55 -10.28 8.66 14.15
C ILE A 55 -11.11 7.48 13.63
N ALA A 56 -12.20 7.74 12.93
CA ALA A 56 -13.13 6.70 12.50
C ALA A 56 -12.68 5.94 11.25
N VAL A 57 -11.57 6.33 10.63
CA VAL A 57 -11.11 5.73 9.38
C VAL A 57 -9.66 5.28 9.50
N SER A 58 -9.25 4.39 8.63
CA SER A 58 -7.89 3.88 8.65
C SER A 58 -6.87 4.89 8.15
N GLY A 59 -7.29 5.89 7.39
CA GLY A 59 -6.38 6.73 6.64
C GLY A 59 -5.85 5.97 5.44
N GLU A 60 -4.83 6.53 4.81
CA GLU A 60 -4.25 5.91 3.63
C GLU A 60 -2.75 6.14 3.58
N ILE A 61 -2.03 5.17 3.03
CA ILE A 61 -0.60 5.23 2.84
C ILE A 61 -0.37 5.11 1.33
N ILE A 62 0.38 6.05 0.76
CA ILE A 62 0.50 6.16 -0.69
C ILE A 62 1.94 6.15 -1.13
N LEU A 63 2.24 5.32 -2.12
CA LEU A 63 3.47 5.38 -2.88
C LEU A 63 3.11 5.99 -4.23
N HIS A 64 3.67 7.16 -4.55
CA HIS A 64 3.35 7.87 -5.78
C HIS A 64 4.65 8.16 -6.53
N GLY A 65 4.91 7.38 -7.55
CA GLY A 65 6.08 7.56 -8.41
C GLY A 65 5.72 8.29 -9.69
N ASP A 66 6.65 8.31 -10.63
CA ASP A 66 6.44 9.00 -11.90
C ASP A 66 5.50 8.22 -12.82
N ARG A 67 5.39 6.91 -12.63
CA ARG A 67 4.60 6.06 -13.51
C ARG A 67 3.70 5.10 -12.74
N LEU A 68 3.76 5.08 -11.41
CA LEU A 68 3.02 4.12 -10.60
C LEU A 68 2.43 4.80 -9.38
N TYR A 69 1.19 4.47 -9.08
CA TYR A 69 0.48 4.92 -7.89
C TYR A 69 -0.03 3.71 -7.13
N VAL A 70 0.32 3.60 -5.85
CA VAL A 70 -0.14 2.50 -4.99
C VAL A 70 -0.70 3.11 -3.71
N GLN A 71 -1.91 2.68 -3.33
CA GLN A 71 -2.57 3.19 -2.14
C GLN A 71 -3.01 2.03 -1.25
N VAL A 72 -2.69 2.14 0.02
CA VAL A 72 -3.08 1.14 1.03
C VAL A 72 -4.08 1.80 1.98
N SER A 73 -5.23 1.16 2.16
CA SER A 73 -6.22 1.63 3.11
C SER A 73 -7.15 0.47 3.47
N GLN A 74 -7.86 0.61 4.59
CA GLN A 74 -8.88 -0.36 4.96
C GLN A 74 -10.24 0.24 4.62
N SER A 75 -11.07 -0.54 3.96
CA SER A 75 -12.41 -0.11 3.64
C SER A 75 -13.30 -0.15 4.88
N ALA A 76 -14.14 0.87 5.04
CA ALA A 76 -15.14 0.87 6.09
C ALA A 76 -16.15 -0.25 5.91
N MET A 77 -16.26 -0.78 4.71
CA MET A 77 -17.18 -1.87 4.39
C MET A 77 -16.58 -3.24 4.67
N GLY A 78 -15.32 -3.29 5.12
CA GLY A 78 -14.68 -4.55 5.44
C GLY A 78 -14.21 -5.36 4.25
N TYR A 79 -14.05 -4.73 3.10
CA TYR A 79 -13.55 -5.43 1.93
C TYR A 79 -12.08 -5.80 2.10
N HIS A 80 -11.69 -6.88 1.44
CA HIS A 80 -10.34 -7.42 1.57
C HIS A 80 -9.34 -6.77 0.64
N SER A 81 -9.79 -6.12 -0.42
CA SER A 81 -8.92 -5.52 -1.41
C SER A 81 -8.54 -4.10 -1.01
N GLY A 82 -7.61 -4.00 -0.08
CA GLY A 82 -7.18 -2.71 0.44
C GLY A 82 -5.96 -2.11 -0.23
N VAL A 83 -5.40 -2.79 -1.23
CA VAL A 83 -4.27 -2.27 -2.00
C VAL A 83 -4.77 -1.92 -3.38
N LEU A 84 -4.75 -0.61 -3.70
CA LEU A 84 -5.12 -0.13 -5.03
C LEU A 84 -3.84 0.25 -5.75
N PHE A 85 -3.70 -0.18 -7.01
CA PHE A 85 -2.53 0.25 -7.79
C PHE A 85 -2.95 0.51 -9.23
N ARG A 86 -2.25 1.49 -9.83
CA ARG A 86 -2.52 1.89 -11.21
C ARG A 86 -1.33 2.63 -11.78
N THR A 87 -1.31 2.76 -13.10
CA THR A 87 -0.32 3.59 -13.76
C THR A 87 -0.66 5.07 -13.53
N CYS A 88 0.33 5.93 -13.64
CA CYS A 88 0.13 7.37 -13.60
C CYS A 88 1.14 8.03 -14.52
N LYS A 89 0.92 9.31 -14.82
CA LYS A 89 1.78 10.08 -15.72
C LYS A 89 2.76 10.97 -14.98
N GLY A 90 2.70 10.98 -13.66
CA GLY A 90 3.59 11.79 -12.84
C GLY A 90 3.06 11.89 -11.44
N ARG A 91 3.83 12.55 -10.58
CA ARG A 91 3.53 12.62 -9.14
C ARG A 91 2.33 13.50 -8.80
N LYS A 92 1.81 14.24 -9.79
CA LYS A 92 0.62 15.06 -9.59
C LYS A 92 -0.59 14.49 -10.32
N ASP A 93 -0.45 13.31 -10.90
CA ASP A 93 -1.55 12.66 -11.60
C ASP A 93 -2.32 11.80 -10.61
N TYR A 94 -3.50 12.24 -10.22
CA TYR A 94 -4.35 11.54 -9.26
C TYR A 94 -5.50 10.79 -9.92
N ILE A 95 -5.54 10.77 -11.24
CA ILE A 95 -6.55 10.03 -11.99
C ILE A 95 -5.98 8.72 -12.52
N GLY A 96 -4.89 8.82 -13.27
CA GLY A 96 -4.14 7.66 -13.76
C GLY A 96 -4.92 6.73 -14.64
N GLY A 97 -4.42 5.51 -14.77
CA GLY A 97 -5.05 4.44 -15.52
C GLY A 97 -6.10 3.71 -14.70
N PRO A 98 -6.59 2.58 -15.22
CA PRO A 98 -7.60 1.79 -14.49
C PRO A 98 -7.08 1.31 -13.14
N ASN A 99 -7.96 1.30 -12.14
CA ASN A 99 -7.63 0.83 -10.82
C ASN A 99 -7.54 -0.69 -10.79
N ASN A 100 -6.51 -1.20 -10.14
CA ASN A 100 -6.36 -2.61 -9.87
C ASN A 100 -6.32 -2.79 -8.36
N PHE A 101 -6.78 -3.94 -7.87
CA PHE A 101 -6.89 -4.17 -6.43
C PHE A 101 -6.23 -5.47 -6.02
N ALA A 102 -5.59 -5.44 -4.86
CA ALA A 102 -5.00 -6.62 -4.26
C ALA A 102 -5.40 -6.69 -2.79
N SER A 103 -5.34 -7.89 -2.23
CA SER A 103 -5.62 -8.11 -0.83
C SER A 103 -4.53 -7.46 0.04
N LEU A 104 -4.94 -6.92 1.18
CA LEU A 104 -4.01 -6.38 2.16
C LEU A 104 -2.98 -7.41 2.61
N ASP A 105 -3.32 -8.69 2.58
CA ASP A 105 -2.40 -9.75 2.96
C ASP A 105 -1.14 -9.78 2.10
N LEU A 106 -1.25 -9.33 0.85
CA LEU A 106 -0.10 -9.33 -0.06
C LEU A 106 0.97 -8.32 0.35
N LEU A 107 0.66 -7.40 1.26
CA LEU A 107 1.68 -6.52 1.81
C LEU A 107 2.75 -7.31 2.58
N ASN A 108 2.41 -8.49 3.09
CA ASN A 108 3.38 -9.35 3.76
C ASN A 108 4.23 -10.17 2.78
N ARG A 109 3.94 -10.04 1.48
CA ARG A 109 4.72 -10.67 0.42
C ARG A 109 5.06 -9.63 -0.65
N PRO A 110 5.89 -8.64 -0.28
CA PRO A 110 6.14 -7.49 -1.15
C PRO A 110 6.75 -7.86 -2.50
N GLY A 111 7.59 -8.89 -2.56
CA GLY A 111 8.14 -9.34 -3.85
C GLY A 111 7.08 -9.89 -4.78
N GLU A 112 6.13 -10.65 -4.22
CA GLU A 112 5.04 -11.20 -5.00
C GLU A 112 4.10 -10.10 -5.49
N LEU A 113 3.77 -9.16 -4.63
CA LEU A 113 2.93 -8.03 -5.00
C LEU A 113 3.62 -7.15 -6.04
N ALA A 114 4.93 -6.92 -5.89
CA ALA A 114 5.71 -6.15 -6.86
C ALA A 114 5.68 -6.83 -8.23
N HIS A 115 5.80 -8.17 -8.25
CA HIS A 115 5.74 -8.89 -9.52
C HIS A 115 4.38 -8.69 -10.20
N TRP A 116 3.30 -8.78 -9.45
CA TRP A 116 1.96 -8.58 -9.99
C TRP A 116 1.80 -7.15 -10.53
N ILE A 117 2.25 -6.16 -9.75
CA ILE A 117 2.19 -4.76 -10.20
C ILE A 117 2.95 -4.59 -11.52
N ARG A 118 4.15 -5.20 -11.61
CA ARG A 118 4.96 -5.11 -12.83
C ARG A 118 4.22 -5.70 -14.03
N GLU A 119 3.57 -6.83 -13.84
CA GLU A 119 2.84 -7.49 -14.92
C GLU A 119 1.66 -6.66 -15.39
N VAL A 120 0.94 -6.03 -14.46
CA VAL A 120 -0.27 -5.29 -14.80
C VAL A 120 0.04 -3.89 -15.30
N CYS A 121 0.97 -3.20 -14.65
CA CYS A 121 1.26 -1.79 -14.93
C CYS A 121 2.45 -1.58 -15.85
N HIS A 122 3.20 -2.64 -16.15
CA HIS A 122 4.36 -2.57 -17.05
C HIS A 122 5.41 -1.57 -16.57
N VAL A 123 5.70 -1.60 -15.29
CA VAL A 123 6.70 -0.69 -14.69
C VAL A 123 7.96 -1.42 -14.28
#